data_4ed4fe914bf0d4e2b33f2b0eb8a3ce73
#
_entry.id   4ed4fe914bf0d4e2b33f2b0eb8a3ce73
#
_cell.length_a   1.000
_cell.length_b   1.000
_cell.length_c   1.000
_cell.angle_alpha   90.00
_cell.angle_beta   90.00
_cell.angle_gamma   90.00
#
_symmetry.space_group_name_H-M   'P 1'
#
loop_
_entity.id
_entity.type
_entity.pdbx_description
1 polymer ?
#
loop_
_entity_poly.entity_id
_entity_poly.type
_entity_poly.pdbx_seq_one_letter_code
_entity_poly.pdbx_strand_id
1 'polypeptide(L)'
;MPNIPRFHLAMPVDDLAAARRFYGETLGLEQGRSSDTWVDWNLHGHQFVTHLAPRTERVSNPVDGHDVPVPHFGLVLTVDEFQVLAERLRSAGTKFVIEPYVRFKGEAGEQWTMFLLDPAGNALEFKAFADDSQVFAV
;
A
#
# COMPACT_ATOMS: atom_id res chain seq x y z
N MET A 1 2.24 25.86 4.67
CA MET A 1 2.51 24.45 4.44
C MET A 1 3.42 24.31 3.22
N PRO A 2 4.56 23.70 3.37
CA PRO A 2 5.37 23.41 2.20
C PRO A 2 4.63 22.42 1.30
N ASN A 3 4.69 22.65 0.00
CA ASN A 3 4.15 21.71 -0.96
C ASN A 3 5.05 20.48 -1.03
N ILE A 4 4.50 19.32 -0.77
CA ILE A 4 5.21 18.07 -0.94
C ILE A 4 5.12 17.71 -2.42
N PRO A 5 6.25 17.51 -3.11
CA PRO A 5 6.21 17.05 -4.50
C PRO A 5 5.45 15.73 -4.61
N ARG A 6 4.72 15.55 -5.72
CA ARG A 6 4.05 14.28 -5.95
C ARG A 6 5.07 13.20 -6.27
N PHE A 7 4.99 12.12 -5.51
CA PHE A 7 5.76 10.92 -5.78
C PHE A 7 5.16 10.22 -6.99
N HIS A 8 5.99 9.66 -7.83
CA HIS A 8 5.58 8.91 -9.01
C HIS A 8 6.14 7.50 -8.93
N LEU A 9 5.28 6.50 -9.09
CA LEU A 9 5.67 5.09 -9.04
C LEU A 9 4.91 4.32 -10.11
N ALA A 10 5.61 3.52 -10.91
CA ALA A 10 4.99 2.60 -11.85
C ALA A 10 5.29 1.17 -11.42
N MET A 11 4.26 0.34 -11.33
CA MET A 11 4.38 -1.05 -10.93
C MET A 11 3.85 -1.96 -12.04
N PRO A 12 4.49 -3.11 -12.27
CA PRO A 12 4.02 -4.06 -13.27
C PRO A 12 2.79 -4.80 -12.78
N VAL A 13 1.81 -4.95 -13.66
CA VAL A 13 0.64 -5.81 -13.44
C VAL A 13 0.44 -6.66 -14.67
N ASP A 14 0.01 -7.90 -14.50
CA ASP A 14 -0.17 -8.83 -15.60
C ASP A 14 -1.62 -8.92 -16.10
N ASP A 15 -2.54 -8.22 -15.44
CA ASP A 15 -3.97 -8.17 -15.80
C ASP A 15 -4.52 -6.81 -15.39
N LEU A 16 -4.75 -5.93 -16.37
CA LEU A 16 -5.26 -4.58 -16.08
C LEU A 16 -6.69 -4.59 -15.53
N ALA A 17 -7.53 -5.51 -15.96
CA ALA A 17 -8.89 -5.60 -15.45
C ALA A 17 -8.90 -5.96 -13.95
N ALA A 18 -8.07 -6.92 -13.55
CA ALA A 18 -7.91 -7.27 -12.16
C ALA A 18 -7.32 -6.13 -11.34
N ALA A 19 -6.32 -5.42 -11.90
CA ALA A 19 -5.74 -4.24 -11.26
C ALA A 19 -6.78 -3.13 -11.05
N ARG A 20 -7.64 -2.89 -12.03
CA ARG A 20 -8.71 -1.90 -11.89
C ARG A 20 -9.68 -2.24 -10.77
N ARG A 21 -10.05 -3.51 -10.64
CA ARG A 21 -10.92 -3.96 -9.54
C ARG A 21 -10.24 -3.75 -8.19
N PHE A 22 -8.97 -4.10 -8.10
CA PHE A 22 -8.22 -3.97 -6.85
C PHE A 22 -8.00 -2.50 -6.46
N TYR A 23 -7.38 -1.72 -7.33
CA TYR A 23 -7.03 -0.34 -7.01
C TYR A 23 -8.23 0.58 -7.02
N GLY A 24 -9.16 0.39 -7.96
CA GLY A 24 -10.34 1.25 -8.08
C GLY A 24 -11.47 0.89 -7.14
N GLU A 25 -11.77 -0.40 -6.98
CA GLU A 25 -12.92 -0.83 -6.17
C GLU A 25 -12.51 -1.23 -4.76
N THR A 26 -11.50 -2.08 -4.60
CA THR A 26 -11.08 -2.56 -3.28
C THR A 26 -10.39 -1.47 -2.47
N LEU A 27 -9.38 -0.81 -3.03
CA LEU A 27 -8.70 0.31 -2.37
C LEU A 27 -9.46 1.62 -2.51
N GLY A 28 -10.31 1.76 -3.51
CA GLY A 28 -11.11 2.97 -3.71
C GLY A 28 -10.35 4.16 -4.26
N LEU A 29 -9.26 3.93 -5.01
CA LEU A 29 -8.50 5.01 -5.62
C LEU A 29 -9.23 5.59 -6.83
N GLU A 30 -9.07 6.89 -7.03
CA GLU A 30 -9.60 7.56 -8.22
C GLU A 30 -8.69 7.24 -9.40
N GLN A 31 -9.30 6.80 -10.51
CA GLN A 31 -8.57 6.53 -11.75
C GLN A 31 -8.35 7.84 -12.52
N GLY A 32 -7.14 8.03 -13.02
CA GLY A 32 -6.80 9.11 -13.93
C GLY A 32 -6.84 8.65 -15.38
N ARG A 33 -5.81 8.98 -16.14
CA ARG A 33 -5.69 8.59 -17.54
C ARG A 33 -5.38 7.10 -17.68
N SER A 34 -5.67 6.55 -18.84
CA SER A 34 -5.36 5.15 -19.12
C SER A 34 -5.15 4.93 -20.62
N SER A 35 -4.54 3.79 -20.94
CA SER A 35 -4.44 3.25 -22.30
C SER A 35 -4.68 1.74 -22.21
N ASP A 36 -4.43 1.03 -23.31
CA ASP A 36 -4.56 -0.43 -23.31
C ASP A 36 -3.50 -1.13 -22.47
N THR A 37 -2.43 -0.43 -22.07
CA THR A 37 -1.29 -1.03 -21.38
C THR A 37 -0.99 -0.42 -20.04
N TRP A 38 -1.69 0.63 -19.63
CA TRP A 38 -1.44 1.25 -18.33
C TRP A 38 -2.66 2.01 -17.81
N VAL A 39 -2.69 2.22 -16.50
CA VAL A 39 -3.71 3.02 -15.81
C VAL A 39 -3.04 3.88 -14.75
N ASP A 40 -3.34 5.19 -14.77
CA ASP A 40 -2.92 6.12 -13.72
C ASP A 40 -3.91 6.11 -12.57
N TRP A 41 -3.39 6.19 -11.34
CA TRP A 41 -4.18 6.24 -10.13
C TRP A 41 -3.77 7.41 -9.25
N ASN A 42 -4.75 8.01 -8.60
CA ASN A 42 -4.49 8.99 -7.56
C ASN A 42 -4.32 8.28 -6.21
N LEU A 43 -3.06 8.16 -5.78
CA LEU A 43 -2.73 7.52 -4.50
C LEU A 43 -2.49 8.62 -3.47
N HIS A 44 -3.54 9.10 -2.84
CA HIS A 44 -3.51 10.19 -1.85
C HIS A 44 -2.74 11.42 -2.37
N GLY A 45 -2.97 11.80 -3.63
CA GLY A 45 -2.31 12.93 -4.27
C GLY A 45 -1.01 12.61 -4.98
N HIS A 46 -0.53 11.38 -4.88
CA HIS A 46 0.65 10.90 -5.61
C HIS A 46 0.25 10.16 -6.87
N GLN A 47 1.10 10.16 -7.88
CA GLN A 47 0.83 9.47 -9.13
C GLN A 47 1.34 8.03 -9.06
N PHE A 48 0.43 7.08 -9.10
CA PHE A 48 0.74 5.67 -9.14
C PHE A 48 0.24 5.10 -10.47
N VAL A 49 1.07 4.31 -11.15
CA VAL A 49 0.72 3.73 -12.45
C VAL A 49 0.80 2.21 -12.37
N THR A 50 -0.26 1.53 -12.80
CA THR A 50 -0.21 0.10 -13.05
C THR A 50 0.06 -0.10 -14.54
N HIS A 51 1.19 -0.74 -14.84
CA HIS A 51 1.68 -0.91 -16.20
C HIS A 51 1.65 -2.39 -16.57
N LEU A 52 1.03 -2.73 -17.70
CA LEU A 52 0.96 -4.12 -18.14
C LEU A 52 2.36 -4.64 -18.46
N ALA A 53 2.77 -5.67 -17.74
CA ALA A 53 4.09 -6.27 -17.86
C ALA A 53 4.06 -7.69 -17.27
N PRO A 54 5.01 -8.53 -17.61
CA PRO A 54 5.10 -9.86 -16.99
C PRO A 54 5.28 -9.78 -15.48
N ARG A 55 4.74 -10.78 -14.77
CA ARG A 55 4.89 -10.88 -13.32
C ARG A 55 6.35 -11.08 -12.95
N THR A 56 6.81 -10.35 -11.90
CA THR A 56 8.17 -10.47 -11.38
C THR A 56 8.17 -11.26 -10.08
N GLU A 57 9.31 -11.88 -9.75
CA GLU A 57 9.47 -12.59 -8.48
C GLU A 57 9.64 -11.61 -7.34
N ARG A 58 9.17 -12.02 -6.15
CA ARG A 58 9.32 -11.26 -4.92
C ARG A 58 10.37 -11.89 -4.02
N VAL A 59 11.05 -11.02 -3.27
CA VAL A 59 11.97 -11.41 -2.21
C VAL A 59 11.31 -11.04 -0.88
N SER A 60 11.56 -11.79 0.18
CA SER A 60 11.08 -11.43 1.51
C SER A 60 12.22 -11.40 2.51
N ASN A 61 12.09 -10.55 3.53
CA ASN A 61 13.04 -10.42 4.62
C ASN A 61 12.31 -10.57 5.96
N PRO A 62 12.91 -11.25 6.94
CA PRO A 62 12.27 -11.37 8.26
C PRO A 62 12.34 -10.04 9.01
N VAL A 63 11.18 -9.58 9.50
CA VAL A 63 11.05 -8.38 10.34
C VAL A 63 10.01 -8.70 11.42
N ASP A 64 10.35 -8.54 12.68
CA ASP A 64 9.45 -8.82 13.81
C ASP A 64 8.76 -10.19 13.74
N GLY A 65 9.50 -11.21 13.31
CA GLY A 65 8.94 -12.56 13.18
C GLY A 65 8.06 -12.78 11.96
N HIS A 66 7.94 -11.79 11.07
CA HIS A 66 7.19 -11.89 9.82
C HIS A 66 8.15 -11.86 8.63
N ASP A 67 7.79 -12.59 7.56
CA ASP A 67 8.47 -12.49 6.28
C ASP A 67 7.89 -11.29 5.52
N VAL A 68 8.68 -10.24 5.43
CA VAL A 68 8.27 -8.99 4.78
C VAL A 68 8.65 -9.04 3.30
N PRO A 69 7.67 -8.94 2.37
CA PRO A 69 7.99 -8.91 0.95
C PRO A 69 8.78 -7.66 0.56
N VAL A 70 9.73 -7.83 -0.36
CA VAL A 70 10.54 -6.72 -0.90
C VAL A 70 10.63 -6.91 -2.42
N PRO A 71 10.36 -5.91 -3.27
CA PRO A 71 9.91 -4.57 -2.86
C PRO A 71 8.47 -4.54 -2.36
N HIS A 72 8.14 -3.50 -1.63
CA HIS A 72 6.76 -3.17 -1.30
C HIS A 72 6.61 -1.65 -1.30
N PHE A 73 5.38 -1.19 -1.39
CA PHE A 73 5.07 0.24 -1.38
C PHE A 73 3.74 0.46 -0.69
N GLY A 74 3.46 1.70 -0.35
CA GLY A 74 2.19 2.07 0.26
C GLY A 74 2.24 3.47 0.81
N LEU A 75 1.50 3.69 1.88
CA LEU A 75 1.35 5.01 2.46
C LEU A 75 1.53 4.96 3.98
N VAL A 76 2.04 6.04 4.51
CA VAL A 76 1.97 6.32 5.94
C VAL A 76 0.73 7.17 6.15
N LEU A 77 -0.28 6.59 6.78
CA LEU A 77 -1.59 7.20 7.00
C LEU A 77 -1.69 7.75 8.42
N THR A 78 -2.74 8.51 8.70
CA THR A 78 -3.13 8.75 10.08
C THR A 78 -3.70 7.44 10.65
N VAL A 79 -3.77 7.33 11.97
CA VAL A 79 -4.35 6.13 12.60
C VAL A 79 -5.81 5.95 12.17
N ASP A 80 -6.58 7.04 12.12
CA ASP A 80 -7.98 6.97 11.69
C ASP A 80 -8.11 6.49 10.25
N GLU A 81 -7.31 7.03 9.33
CA GLU A 81 -7.30 6.58 7.93
C GLU A 81 -6.90 5.11 7.82
N PHE A 82 -5.92 4.69 8.62
CA PHE A 82 -5.48 3.29 8.65
C PHE A 82 -6.63 2.37 9.07
N GLN A 83 -7.35 2.73 10.14
CA GLN A 83 -8.47 1.91 10.63
C GLN A 83 -9.61 1.82 9.62
N VAL A 84 -9.93 2.93 8.96
CA VAL A 84 -10.96 2.95 7.91
C VAL A 84 -10.55 2.04 6.75
N LEU A 85 -9.30 2.14 6.31
CA LEU A 85 -8.80 1.30 5.22
C LEU A 85 -8.76 -0.18 5.62
N ALA A 86 -8.29 -0.50 6.83
CA ALA A 86 -8.26 -1.88 7.31
C ALA A 86 -9.65 -2.50 7.31
N GLU A 87 -10.67 -1.76 7.77
CA GLU A 87 -12.05 -2.25 7.78
C GLU A 87 -12.59 -2.43 6.36
N ARG A 88 -12.28 -1.51 5.46
CA ARG A 88 -12.66 -1.63 4.04
C ARG A 88 -12.06 -2.89 3.42
N LEU A 89 -10.80 -3.16 3.69
CA LEU A 89 -10.10 -4.34 3.16
C LEU A 89 -10.66 -5.63 3.75
N ARG A 90 -10.96 -5.65 5.05
CA ARG A 90 -11.59 -6.82 5.68
C ARG A 90 -12.96 -7.09 5.06
N SER A 91 -13.76 -6.05 4.86
CA SER A 91 -15.09 -6.17 4.26
C SER A 91 -15.03 -6.66 2.83
N ALA A 92 -13.95 -6.37 2.11
CA ALA A 92 -13.73 -6.85 0.75
C ALA A 92 -13.20 -8.29 0.70
N GLY A 93 -12.98 -8.92 1.85
CA GLY A 93 -12.46 -10.28 1.92
C GLY A 93 -10.97 -10.39 1.64
N THR A 94 -10.22 -9.32 1.84
CA THR A 94 -8.77 -9.29 1.58
C THR A 94 -8.04 -10.34 2.42
N LYS A 95 -7.15 -11.09 1.78
CA LYS A 95 -6.22 -11.98 2.48
C LYS A 95 -4.94 -11.20 2.74
N PHE A 96 -4.69 -10.89 4.00
CA PHE A 96 -3.49 -10.15 4.36
C PHE A 96 -2.27 -11.07 4.38
N VAL A 97 -1.13 -10.57 3.92
CA VAL A 97 0.16 -11.22 4.15
C VAL A 97 0.52 -11.08 5.62
N ILE A 98 0.31 -9.87 6.17
CA ILE A 98 0.46 -9.57 7.59
C ILE A 98 -0.79 -8.83 8.00
N GLU A 99 -1.58 -9.44 8.91
CA GLU A 99 -2.80 -8.83 9.43
C GLU A 99 -2.49 -7.50 10.12
N PRO A 100 -3.42 -6.52 10.11
CA PRO A 100 -3.20 -5.28 10.84
C PRO A 100 -2.81 -5.53 12.30
N TYR A 101 -1.70 -4.94 12.75
CA TYR A 101 -1.25 -5.06 14.12
C TYR A 101 -0.39 -3.85 14.52
N VAL A 102 -0.14 -3.70 15.82
CA VAL A 102 0.65 -2.62 16.38
C VAL A 102 2.08 -3.09 16.63
N ARG A 103 3.05 -2.34 16.13
CA ARG A 103 4.48 -2.56 16.38
C ARG A 103 4.95 -1.56 17.44
N PHE A 104 5.91 -1.98 18.26
CA PHE A 104 6.54 -1.11 19.27
C PHE A 104 5.52 -0.49 20.23
N LYS A 105 4.50 -1.25 20.61
CA LYS A 105 3.42 -0.77 21.46
C LYS A 105 3.96 -0.25 22.79
N GLY A 106 3.61 1.00 23.12
CA GLY A 106 4.07 1.66 24.35
C GLY A 106 5.46 2.27 24.27
N GLU A 107 6.12 2.18 23.10
CA GLU A 107 7.46 2.71 22.89
C GLU A 107 7.43 3.89 21.90
N ALA A 108 8.54 4.63 21.82
CA ALA A 108 8.72 5.61 20.76
C ALA A 108 8.67 4.89 19.41
N GLY A 109 7.97 5.47 18.45
CA GLY A 109 7.80 4.83 17.14
C GLY A 109 6.67 3.80 17.08
N GLU A 110 5.80 3.74 18.11
CA GLU A 110 4.60 2.89 18.06
C GLU A 110 3.86 3.15 16.76
N GLN A 111 3.57 2.08 16.03
CA GLN A 111 2.94 2.19 14.72
C GLN A 111 2.04 0.99 14.41
N TRP A 112 1.02 1.26 13.61
CA TRP A 112 0.17 0.23 13.03
C TRP A 112 0.72 -0.13 11.66
N THR A 113 0.62 -1.39 11.27
CA THR A 113 1.04 -1.84 9.94
C THR A 113 0.16 -2.99 9.45
N MET A 114 0.05 -3.12 8.14
CA MET A 114 -0.57 -4.26 7.46
C MET A 114 0.08 -4.43 6.08
N PHE A 115 0.17 -5.70 5.64
CA PHE A 115 0.69 -6.02 4.31
C PHE A 115 -0.32 -6.84 3.54
N LEU A 116 -0.46 -6.54 2.26
CA LEU A 116 -1.33 -7.29 1.36
C LEU A 116 -0.72 -7.31 -0.03
N LEU A 117 -1.27 -8.15 -0.90
CA LEU A 117 -0.82 -8.25 -2.28
C LEU A 117 -1.91 -7.77 -3.20
N ASP A 118 -1.51 -7.12 -4.31
CA ASP A 118 -2.43 -6.89 -5.40
C ASP A 118 -2.60 -8.20 -6.23
N PRO A 119 -3.52 -8.24 -7.22
CA PRO A 119 -3.72 -9.47 -8.01
C PRO A 119 -2.49 -9.93 -8.78
N ALA A 120 -1.57 -9.03 -9.11
CA ALA A 120 -0.32 -9.36 -9.80
C ALA A 120 0.79 -9.84 -8.86
N GLY A 121 0.53 -9.81 -7.55
CA GLY A 121 1.51 -10.20 -6.55
C GLY A 121 2.41 -9.07 -6.06
N ASN A 122 2.14 -7.82 -6.45
CA ASN A 122 2.86 -6.68 -5.88
C ASN A 122 2.46 -6.51 -4.43
N ALA A 123 3.44 -6.25 -3.57
CA ALA A 123 3.20 -6.10 -2.14
C ALA A 123 2.97 -4.65 -1.76
N LEU A 124 1.96 -4.42 -0.93
CA LEU A 124 1.64 -3.11 -0.38
C LEU A 124 1.75 -3.16 1.14
N GLU A 125 2.28 -2.09 1.70
CA GLU A 125 2.25 -1.85 3.15
C GLU A 125 1.54 -0.54 3.41
N PHE A 126 0.56 -0.56 4.30
CA PHE A 126 -0.01 0.66 4.85
C PHE A 126 0.35 0.70 6.33
N LYS A 127 0.73 1.87 6.80
CA LYS A 127 1.12 2.04 8.20
C LYS A 127 0.65 3.38 8.71
N ALA A 128 0.61 3.51 10.03
CA ALA A 128 0.29 4.75 10.70
C ALA A 128 1.06 4.80 12.01
N PHE A 129 1.71 5.92 12.28
CA PHE A 129 2.39 6.12 13.55
C PHE A 129 1.39 6.67 14.56
N ALA A 130 1.46 6.18 15.80
CA ALA A 130 0.64 6.73 16.88
C ALA A 130 0.92 8.23 17.07
N ASP A 131 2.19 8.61 16.88
CA ASP A 131 2.63 10.00 16.84
C ASP A 131 3.32 10.23 15.49
N ASP A 132 2.67 10.98 14.60
CA ASP A 132 3.17 11.23 13.24
C ASP A 132 4.55 11.89 13.23
N SER A 133 4.92 12.62 14.27
CA SER A 133 6.25 13.21 14.39
C SER A 133 7.36 12.15 14.50
N GLN A 134 7.02 10.90 14.77
CA GLN A 134 7.98 9.80 14.92
C GLN A 134 8.34 9.10 13.60
N VAL A 135 7.75 9.52 12.47
CA VAL A 135 8.01 8.87 11.16
C VAL A 135 9.50 8.82 10.83
N PHE A 136 10.22 9.88 11.15
CA PHE A 136 11.65 9.99 10.89
C PHE A 136 12.48 10.01 12.18
N ALA A 137 11.94 9.53 13.28
CA ALA A 137 12.66 9.49 14.55
C ALA A 137 13.83 8.50 14.48
N VAL A 138 14.93 8.86 15.12
CA VAL A 138 16.12 8.02 15.22
C VAL A 138 16.27 7.42 16.60
#